data_a89c0b51bf71cd87875e3b09b248cc6d
#
_entry.id   a89c0b51bf71cd87875e3b09b248cc6d
#
_cell.length_a   1.000
_cell.length_b   1.000
_cell.length_c   1.000
_cell.angle_alpha   90.00
_cell.angle_beta   90.00
_cell.angle_gamma   90.00
#
_symmetry.space_group_name_H-M   'P 1'
#
loop_
_entity.id
_entity.type
_entity.pdbx_description
1 polymer ?
#
loop_
_entity_poly.entity_id
_entity_poly.type
_entity_poly.pdbx_seq_one_letter_code
_entity_poly.pdbx_strand_id
1 'polypeptide(L)'
;MPEFYIREYLGAPDEVFERVGFSGDHSRTIAQVQSGAFEVGAVNYSVYDNEVAEGKTDPAKVKVLWSTPTYPDYQWTIRGDVDARYGAGFTEKVTAALLNMTDKDLLASFPRESFVPASNADYQPIQDTGEAIGLLEE
;
A
#
# COMPACT_ATOMS: atom_id res chain seq x y z
N MET A 1 7.32 -2.06 -3.83
CA MET A 1 6.81 -1.27 -4.99
C MET A 1 7.72 -0.10 -5.36
N PRO A 2 7.99 0.94 -4.53
CA PRO A 2 8.82 2.07 -4.99
C PRO A 2 10.20 1.67 -5.49
N GLU A 3 10.93 0.83 -4.78
CA GLU A 3 12.26 0.37 -5.20
C GLU A 3 12.25 -0.33 -6.56
N PHE A 4 11.26 -1.19 -6.82
CA PHE A 4 11.11 -1.86 -8.10
C PHE A 4 11.03 -0.87 -9.26
N TYR A 5 10.15 0.14 -9.16
CA TYR A 5 10.01 1.13 -10.22
C TYR A 5 11.21 2.08 -10.34
N ILE A 6 11.87 2.40 -9.22
CA ILE A 6 13.12 3.17 -9.28
C ILE A 6 14.18 2.39 -10.06
N ARG A 7 14.34 1.09 -9.76
CA ARG A 7 15.27 0.21 -10.48
C ARG A 7 14.93 0.11 -11.98
N GLU A 8 13.65 0.00 -12.30
CA GLU A 8 13.21 -0.14 -13.68
C GLU A 8 13.46 1.11 -14.53
N TYR A 9 13.22 2.30 -13.96
CA TYR A 9 13.27 3.55 -14.72
C TYR A 9 14.56 4.35 -14.55
N LEU A 10 15.26 4.20 -13.44
CA LEU A 10 16.40 5.04 -13.10
C LEU A 10 17.68 4.24 -12.82
N GLY A 11 17.59 3.01 -12.38
CA GLY A 11 18.69 2.19 -11.91
C GLY A 11 18.64 1.93 -10.39
N ALA A 12 19.66 1.27 -9.87
CA ALA A 12 19.73 0.94 -8.45
C ALA A 12 19.69 2.20 -7.58
N PRO A 13 18.87 2.27 -6.53
CA PRO A 13 18.72 3.49 -5.72
C PRO A 13 20.03 4.04 -5.15
N ASP A 14 20.92 3.16 -4.74
CA ASP A 14 22.25 3.48 -4.20
C ASP A 14 23.26 3.98 -5.24
N GLU A 15 22.99 3.75 -6.53
CA GLU A 15 23.77 4.28 -7.65
C GLU A 15 23.20 5.60 -8.18
N VAL A 16 21.89 5.80 -8.05
CA VAL A 16 21.17 6.95 -8.63
C VAL A 16 21.09 8.12 -7.65
N PHE A 17 20.92 7.83 -6.36
CA PHE A 17 20.77 8.84 -5.32
C PHE A 17 22.03 8.93 -4.46
N GLU A 18 22.42 10.16 -4.12
CA GLU A 18 23.54 10.40 -3.21
C GLU A 18 23.33 9.76 -1.83
N ARG A 19 22.07 9.70 -1.38
CA ARG A 19 21.70 9.13 -0.09
C ARG A 19 20.30 8.52 -0.13
N VAL A 20 20.19 7.29 0.33
CA VAL A 20 18.91 6.62 0.56
C VAL A 20 18.69 6.46 2.06
N GLY A 21 17.48 6.75 2.53
CA GLY A 21 17.12 6.64 3.95
C GLY A 21 15.69 6.16 4.13
N PHE A 22 15.44 5.54 5.29
CA PHE A 22 14.13 5.06 5.67
C PHE A 22 13.65 5.85 6.91
N SER A 23 12.56 6.59 6.77
CA SER A 23 12.02 7.44 7.83
C SER A 23 11.25 6.67 8.92
N GLY A 24 10.75 5.48 8.57
CA GLY A 24 9.93 4.63 9.43
C GLY A 24 8.42 4.84 9.27
N ASP A 25 7.97 5.98 8.72
CA ASP A 25 6.57 6.22 8.41
C ASP A 25 6.39 7.24 7.27
N HIS A 26 5.19 7.28 6.67
CA HIS A 26 4.88 8.12 5.52
C HIS A 26 4.85 9.61 5.88
N SER A 27 4.25 9.99 7.00
CA SER A 27 4.15 11.39 7.45
C SER A 27 5.52 11.99 7.68
N ARG A 28 6.44 11.21 8.28
CA ARG A 28 7.82 11.63 8.48
C ARG A 28 8.57 11.81 7.15
N THR A 29 8.33 10.92 6.17
CA THR A 29 8.90 11.09 4.82
C THR A 29 8.43 12.40 4.19
N ILE A 30 7.12 12.69 4.23
CA ILE A 30 6.54 13.94 3.72
C ILE A 30 7.16 15.15 4.40
N ALA A 31 7.26 15.14 5.73
CA ALA A 31 7.86 16.23 6.50
C ALA A 31 9.34 16.46 6.16
N GLN A 32 10.11 15.41 5.91
CA GLN A 32 11.51 15.51 5.48
C GLN A 32 11.67 16.13 4.09
N VAL A 33 10.78 15.81 3.16
CA VAL A 33 10.76 16.45 1.83
C VAL A 33 10.30 17.91 1.96
N GLN A 34 9.25 18.18 2.74
CA GLN A 34 8.74 19.53 2.96
C GLN A 34 9.77 20.47 3.59
N SER A 35 10.62 19.95 4.47
CA SER A 35 11.71 20.71 5.09
C SER A 35 12.95 20.88 4.21
N GLY A 36 13.04 20.16 3.10
CA GLY A 36 14.22 20.12 2.24
C GLY A 36 15.35 19.23 2.76
N ALA A 37 15.11 18.40 3.77
CA ALA A 37 16.09 17.42 4.26
C ALA A 37 16.34 16.28 3.25
N PHE A 38 15.35 15.98 2.43
CA PHE A 38 15.43 15.11 1.27
C PHE A 38 14.72 15.77 0.08
N GLU A 39 15.22 15.54 -1.11
CA GLU A 39 14.66 16.11 -2.34
C GLU A 39 13.44 15.36 -2.83
N VAL A 40 13.40 14.05 -2.59
CA VAL A 40 12.32 13.15 -3.03
C VAL A 40 12.01 12.11 -1.95
N GLY A 41 10.78 11.65 -1.91
CA GLY A 41 10.31 10.59 -1.00
C GLY A 41 9.24 9.72 -1.63
N ALA A 42 9.18 8.46 -1.22
CA ALA A 42 8.16 7.51 -1.63
C ALA A 42 7.18 7.28 -0.47
N VAL A 43 5.90 7.53 -0.71
CA VAL A 43 4.85 7.45 0.31
C VAL A 43 3.57 6.82 -0.23
N ASN A 44 2.69 6.41 0.67
CA ASN A 44 1.33 6.04 0.29
C ASN A 44 0.56 7.32 -0.09
N TYR A 45 -0.08 7.31 -1.26
CA TYR A 45 -0.81 8.46 -1.80
C TYR A 45 -1.92 8.95 -0.86
N SER A 46 -2.65 8.03 -0.21
CA SER A 46 -3.75 8.42 0.68
C SER A 46 -3.27 9.16 1.93
N VAL A 47 -2.06 8.87 2.41
CA VAL A 47 -1.46 9.63 3.52
C VAL A 47 -1.15 11.05 3.07
N TYR A 48 -0.55 11.19 1.89
CA TYR A 48 -0.25 12.51 1.33
C TYR A 48 -1.53 13.34 1.10
N ASP A 49 -2.55 12.75 0.47
CA ASP A 49 -3.82 13.44 0.19
C ASP A 49 -4.51 13.89 1.47
N ASN A 50 -4.52 13.03 2.50
CA ASN A 50 -5.10 13.37 3.81
C ASN A 50 -4.33 14.51 4.49
N GLU A 51 -3.00 14.50 4.48
CA GLU A 51 -2.19 15.57 5.07
C GLU A 51 -2.36 16.91 4.35
N VAL A 52 -2.51 16.89 3.03
CA VAL A 52 -2.84 18.10 2.25
C VAL A 52 -4.24 18.61 2.63
N ALA A 53 -5.23 17.72 2.70
CA ALA A 53 -6.59 18.08 3.08
C ALA A 53 -6.68 18.65 4.51
N GLU A 54 -5.87 18.15 5.42
CA GLU A 54 -5.77 18.61 6.81
C GLU A 54 -4.87 19.87 6.98
N GLY A 55 -4.23 20.33 5.91
CA GLY A 55 -3.32 21.48 5.94
C GLY A 55 -1.97 21.22 6.63
N LYS A 56 -1.60 19.95 6.84
CA LYS A 56 -0.31 19.54 7.42
C LYS A 56 0.82 19.60 6.39
N THR A 57 0.50 19.35 5.12
CA THR A 57 1.43 19.36 4.01
C THR A 57 1.08 20.49 3.04
N ASP A 58 2.07 21.30 2.70
CA ASP A 58 1.95 22.38 1.72
C ASP A 58 2.19 21.85 0.29
N PRO A 59 1.16 21.76 -0.57
CA PRO A 59 1.31 21.24 -1.92
C PRO A 59 2.16 22.14 -2.84
N ALA A 60 2.46 23.36 -2.41
CA ALA A 60 3.41 24.20 -3.14
C ALA A 60 4.86 23.77 -2.90
N LYS A 61 5.14 23.11 -1.76
CA LYS A 61 6.47 22.64 -1.38
C LYS A 61 6.68 21.17 -1.71
N VAL A 62 5.63 20.34 -1.54
CA VAL A 62 5.69 18.91 -1.80
C VAL A 62 4.73 18.56 -2.92
N LYS A 63 5.26 18.11 -4.05
CA LYS A 63 4.49 17.79 -5.25
C LYS A 63 4.61 16.30 -5.56
N VAL A 64 3.51 15.70 -6.00
CA VAL A 64 3.55 14.36 -6.57
C VAL A 64 4.23 14.42 -7.93
N LEU A 65 5.36 13.73 -8.07
CA LEU A 65 6.12 13.64 -9.32
C LEU A 65 5.59 12.50 -10.20
N TRP A 66 5.23 11.40 -9.56
CA TRP A 66 4.77 10.21 -10.24
C TRP A 66 3.97 9.30 -9.28
N SER A 67 3.02 8.56 -9.81
CA SER A 67 2.26 7.54 -9.07
C SER A 67 2.46 6.18 -9.71
N THR A 68 2.68 5.15 -8.90
CA THR A 68 2.77 3.77 -9.39
C THR A 68 1.46 3.33 -10.03
N PRO A 69 1.46 2.33 -10.92
CA PRO A 69 0.24 1.60 -11.22
C PRO A 69 -0.44 1.11 -9.94
N THR A 70 -1.75 1.00 -9.97
CA THR A 70 -2.52 0.48 -8.85
C THR A 70 -2.25 -1.01 -8.65
N TYR A 71 -2.25 -1.44 -7.40
CA TYR A 71 -2.09 -2.84 -7.01
C TYR A 71 -3.05 -3.15 -5.86
N PRO A 72 -3.40 -4.45 -5.64
CA PRO A 72 -4.24 -4.84 -4.53
C PRO A 72 -3.66 -4.39 -3.19
N ASP A 73 -4.52 -3.86 -2.34
CA ASP A 73 -4.18 -3.35 -1.01
C ASP A 73 -4.23 -4.47 0.04
N TYR A 74 -4.53 -4.14 1.29
CA TYR A 74 -4.68 -5.11 2.36
C TYR A 74 -5.73 -6.15 2.03
N GLN A 75 -5.49 -7.38 2.50
CA GLN A 75 -6.37 -8.51 2.28
C GLN A 75 -6.77 -9.15 3.61
N TRP A 76 -7.95 -9.75 3.61
CA TRP A 76 -8.38 -10.64 4.68
C TRP A 76 -8.19 -12.09 4.24
N THR A 77 -7.40 -12.83 5.02
CA THR A 77 -7.11 -14.23 4.75
C THR A 77 -7.81 -15.10 5.80
N ILE A 78 -8.54 -16.10 5.34
CA ILE A 78 -9.19 -17.11 6.18
C ILE A 78 -8.47 -18.44 6.07
N ARG A 79 -8.36 -19.19 7.17
CA ARG A 79 -7.73 -20.51 7.15
C ARG A 79 -8.53 -21.50 6.31
N GLY A 80 -7.83 -22.38 5.60
CA GLY A 80 -8.48 -23.39 4.75
C GLY A 80 -9.28 -24.48 5.50
N ASP A 81 -9.10 -24.64 6.83
CA ASP A 81 -9.80 -25.64 7.64
C ASP A 81 -11.05 -25.12 8.36
N VAL A 82 -11.44 -23.86 8.11
CA VAL A 82 -12.53 -23.19 8.83
C VAL A 82 -13.87 -23.90 8.62
N ASP A 83 -14.17 -24.32 7.41
CA ASP A 83 -15.42 -25.05 7.12
C ASP A 83 -15.47 -26.41 7.83
N ALA A 84 -14.34 -27.09 7.96
CA ALA A 84 -14.26 -28.35 8.72
C ALA A 84 -14.49 -28.13 10.22
N ARG A 85 -14.12 -26.96 10.76
CA ARG A 85 -14.23 -26.65 12.20
C ARG A 85 -15.59 -26.09 12.59
N TYR A 86 -16.19 -25.27 11.74
CA TYR A 86 -17.39 -24.49 12.05
C TYR A 86 -18.61 -24.86 11.20
N GLY A 87 -18.45 -25.83 10.31
CA GLY A 87 -19.49 -26.35 9.43
C GLY A 87 -19.36 -25.85 7.99
N ALA A 88 -19.80 -26.68 7.06
CA ALA A 88 -19.76 -26.38 5.63
C ALA A 88 -20.44 -25.03 5.30
N GLY A 89 -19.81 -24.25 4.44
CA GLY A 89 -20.28 -22.92 4.01
C GLY A 89 -20.01 -21.80 5.01
N PHE A 90 -19.23 -22.03 6.08
CA PHE A 90 -18.88 -20.96 7.01
C PHE A 90 -17.99 -19.90 6.36
N THR A 91 -17.02 -20.32 5.56
CA THR A 91 -16.15 -19.41 4.78
C THR A 91 -16.97 -18.50 3.86
N GLU A 92 -17.96 -19.06 3.16
CA GLU A 92 -18.86 -18.28 2.29
C GLU A 92 -19.68 -17.25 3.08
N LYS A 93 -20.15 -17.61 4.28
CA LYS A 93 -20.90 -16.68 5.15
C LYS A 93 -20.04 -15.52 5.61
N VAL A 94 -18.79 -15.78 6.00
CA VAL A 94 -17.84 -14.72 6.40
C VAL A 94 -17.52 -13.81 5.22
N THR A 95 -17.23 -14.38 4.07
CA THR A 95 -16.98 -13.63 2.83
C THR A 95 -18.19 -12.75 2.46
N ALA A 96 -19.38 -13.30 2.47
CA ALA A 96 -20.60 -12.55 2.19
C ALA A 96 -20.84 -11.42 3.20
N ALA A 97 -20.56 -11.65 4.48
CA ALA A 97 -20.70 -10.62 5.51
C ALA A 97 -19.75 -9.44 5.26
N LEU A 98 -18.50 -9.69 4.87
CA LEU A 98 -17.54 -8.65 4.53
C LEU A 98 -17.94 -7.90 3.26
N LEU A 99 -18.26 -8.62 2.18
CA LEU A 99 -18.63 -8.02 0.90
C LEU A 99 -19.92 -7.18 0.97
N ASN A 100 -20.84 -7.51 1.87
CA ASN A 100 -22.09 -6.79 2.09
C ASN A 100 -21.99 -5.72 3.20
N MET A 101 -20.82 -5.47 3.76
CA MET A 101 -20.61 -4.45 4.77
C MET A 101 -20.80 -3.06 4.17
N THR A 102 -21.79 -2.32 4.66
CA THR A 102 -22.10 -0.96 4.21
C THR A 102 -22.08 0.07 5.34
N ASP A 103 -21.83 -0.38 6.56
CA ASP A 103 -21.73 0.49 7.73
C ASP A 103 -20.46 1.36 7.62
N LYS A 104 -20.69 2.68 7.52
CA LYS A 104 -19.60 3.65 7.30
C LYS A 104 -18.67 3.79 8.49
N ASP A 105 -19.19 3.59 9.71
CA ASP A 105 -18.37 3.70 10.92
C ASP A 105 -17.43 2.50 11.05
N LEU A 106 -17.89 1.31 10.68
CA LEU A 106 -17.04 0.12 10.59
C LEU A 106 -16.01 0.25 9.47
N LEU A 107 -16.42 0.68 8.26
CA LEU A 107 -15.55 0.84 7.11
C LEU A 107 -14.50 1.93 7.32
N ALA A 108 -14.79 2.98 8.09
CA ALA A 108 -13.83 4.04 8.42
C ALA A 108 -12.57 3.53 9.13
N SER A 109 -12.66 2.38 9.84
CA SER A 109 -11.52 1.72 10.46
C SER A 109 -10.52 1.12 9.44
N PHE A 110 -10.93 0.92 8.19
CA PHE A 110 -10.13 0.33 7.12
C PHE A 110 -9.66 1.34 6.07
N PRO A 111 -9.85 2.61 6.22
CA PRO A 111 -9.88 3.76 5.32
C PRO A 111 -10.23 3.38 3.86
N ARG A 112 -11.29 2.62 3.68
CA ARG A 112 -11.82 2.15 2.38
C ARG A 112 -13.34 2.20 2.39
N GLU A 113 -13.94 2.31 1.21
CA GLU A 113 -15.40 2.45 1.06
C GLU A 113 -16.14 1.10 1.07
N SER A 114 -15.45 0.02 0.72
CA SER A 114 -16.04 -1.33 0.64
C SER A 114 -14.97 -2.42 0.60
N PHE A 115 -15.39 -3.64 0.86
CA PHE A 115 -14.63 -4.84 0.52
C PHE A 115 -14.96 -5.30 -0.89
N VAL A 116 -13.99 -5.85 -1.58
CA VAL A 116 -14.13 -6.42 -2.92
C VAL A 116 -13.66 -7.86 -2.94
N PRO A 117 -14.22 -8.73 -3.83
CA PRO A 117 -13.70 -10.07 -4.01
C PRO A 117 -12.23 -10.02 -4.45
N ALA A 118 -11.42 -10.93 -3.95
CA ALA A 118 -10.03 -11.06 -4.36
C ALA A 118 -9.61 -12.53 -4.44
N SER A 119 -8.62 -12.80 -5.23
CA SER A 119 -7.99 -14.11 -5.42
C SER A 119 -6.46 -13.97 -5.36
N ASN A 120 -5.75 -15.06 -5.20
CA ASN A 120 -4.28 -15.04 -5.22
C ASN A 120 -3.72 -14.45 -6.53
N ALA A 121 -4.41 -14.65 -7.65
CA ALA A 121 -3.97 -14.11 -8.94
C ALA A 121 -3.92 -12.58 -8.98
N ASP A 122 -4.76 -11.91 -8.20
CA ASP A 122 -4.80 -10.45 -8.13
C ASP A 122 -3.55 -9.87 -7.44
N TYR A 123 -2.83 -10.70 -6.66
CA TYR A 123 -1.60 -10.34 -5.95
C TYR A 123 -0.31 -10.76 -6.67
N GLN A 124 -0.42 -11.38 -7.85
CA GLN A 124 0.74 -11.78 -8.65
C GLN A 124 1.72 -10.63 -8.91
N PRO A 125 1.28 -9.39 -9.24
CA PRO A 125 2.20 -8.27 -9.44
C PRO A 125 3.02 -7.90 -8.19
N ILE A 126 2.50 -8.19 -7.00
CA ILE A 126 3.23 -7.96 -5.73
C ILE A 126 4.30 -9.02 -5.54
N GLN A 127 3.97 -10.28 -5.84
CA GLN A 127 4.93 -11.39 -5.83
C GLN A 127 6.05 -11.13 -6.83
N ASP A 128 5.73 -10.87 -8.09
CA ASP A 128 6.69 -10.59 -9.16
C ASP A 128 7.63 -9.43 -8.79
N THR A 129 7.09 -8.39 -8.16
CA THR A 129 7.88 -7.26 -7.64
C THR A 129 8.83 -7.69 -6.53
N GLY A 130 8.36 -8.51 -5.59
CA GLY A 130 9.16 -9.02 -4.48
C GLY A 130 10.33 -9.88 -4.96
N GLU A 131 10.08 -10.75 -5.92
CA GLU A 131 11.10 -11.58 -6.57
C GLU A 131 12.12 -10.73 -7.34
N ALA A 132 11.66 -9.77 -8.12
CA ALA A 132 12.52 -8.90 -8.95
C ALA A 132 13.51 -8.06 -8.13
N ILE A 133 13.17 -7.69 -6.90
CA ILE A 133 14.06 -6.92 -6.00
C ILE A 133 14.74 -7.78 -4.92
N GLY A 134 14.59 -9.11 -4.99
CA GLY A 134 15.25 -10.06 -4.09
C GLY A 134 14.68 -10.09 -2.67
N LEU A 135 13.41 -9.69 -2.47
CA LEU A 135 12.71 -9.80 -1.17
C LEU A 135 12.10 -11.18 -0.95
N LEU A 136 11.82 -11.91 -2.01
CA LEU A 136 11.34 -13.28 -1.98
C LEU A 136 12.42 -14.18 -2.56
N GLU A 137 12.86 -15.18 -1.80
CA GLU A 137 13.74 -16.25 -2.26
C GLU A 137 12.87 -17.37 -2.87
N GLU A 138 13.35 -18.02 -3.94
CA GLU A 138 12.71 -19.19 -4.54
C GLU A 138 12.71 -20.40 -3.58
#